data_aa4fd3db127a0d679a2a011b5d0f5a50
#
_entry.id   aa4fd3db127a0d679a2a011b5d0f5a50
#
_cell.length_a   1.000
_cell.length_b   1.000
_cell.length_c   1.000
_cell.angle_alpha   90.00
_cell.angle_beta   90.00
_cell.angle_gamma   90.00
#
_symmetry.space_group_name_H-M   'P 1'
#
loop_
_entity.id
_entity.type
_entity.pdbx_description
1 polymer ?
#
loop_
_entity_poly.entity_id
_entity_poly.type
_entity_poly.pdbx_seq_one_letter_code
_entity_poly.pdbx_strand_id
1 'polypeptide(L)' 'MNVELYCCYSLNLRKYLYDNGLRYKLAAKNPNSDSLFWVYVKDEKLDKLLSEWSMNKKTSTNQ' A
#
# COMPACT_ATOMS: atom_id res chain seq x y z
N MET A 1 8.31 -15.81 15.20
CA MET A 1 8.56 -14.62 14.39
C MET A 1 7.27 -14.02 13.92
N ASN A 2 7.09 -12.75 14.20
CA ASN A 2 5.87 -12.07 13.82
C ASN A 2 6.06 -11.36 12.50
N VAL A 3 5.17 -11.63 11.58
CA VAL A 3 5.17 -10.95 10.30
C VAL A 3 3.94 -10.06 10.26
N GLU A 4 4.19 -8.77 10.05
CA GLU A 4 3.08 -7.84 9.92
C GLU A 4 2.68 -7.72 8.47
N LEU A 5 1.39 -7.64 8.26
CA LEU A 5 0.85 -7.49 6.92
C LEU A 5 0.15 -6.15 6.80
N TYR A 6 0.27 -5.57 5.63
CA TYR A 6 -0.35 -4.30 5.33
C TYR A 6 -1.36 -4.50 4.21
N CYS A 7 -2.57 -4.04 4.42
CA CYS A 7 -3.62 -4.15 3.41
C CYS A 7 -3.77 -2.82 2.70
N CYS A 8 -3.56 -2.85 1.40
CA CYS A 8 -3.65 -1.66 0.58
C CYS A 8 -4.95 -1.68 -0.21
N TYR A 9 -5.78 -0.69 0.03
CA TYR A 9 -7.06 -0.57 -0.66
C TYR A 9 -7.04 0.45 -1.78
N SER A 10 -5.96 1.20 -1.91
CA SER A 10 -5.85 2.26 -2.89
C SER A 10 -5.11 1.80 -4.11
N LEU A 11 -5.72 1.97 -5.26
CA LEU A 11 -5.06 1.68 -6.53
C LEU A 11 -3.86 2.58 -6.75
N ASN A 12 -4.00 3.83 -6.38
CA ASN A 12 -2.91 4.78 -6.57
C ASN A 12 -1.70 4.40 -5.73
N LEU A 13 -1.93 4.00 -4.49
CA LEU A 13 -0.84 3.58 -3.63
C LEU A 13 -0.22 2.30 -4.16
N ARG A 14 -1.03 1.36 -4.62
CA ARG A 14 -0.51 0.13 -5.18
C ARG A 14 0.42 0.41 -6.36
N LYS A 15 0.00 1.33 -7.23
CA LYS A 15 0.82 1.71 -8.37
C LYS A 15 2.15 2.31 -7.93
N TYR A 16 2.07 3.18 -6.93
CA TYR A 16 3.26 3.81 -6.40
C TYR A 16 4.24 2.78 -5.85
N LEU A 17 3.72 1.83 -5.10
CA LEU A 17 4.56 0.78 -4.53
C LEU A 17 5.18 -0.09 -5.62
N TYR A 18 4.40 -0.40 -6.62
CA TYR A 18 4.88 -1.20 -7.73
C TYR A 18 6.00 -0.47 -8.48
N ASP A 19 5.80 0.81 -8.72
CA ASP A 19 6.78 1.62 -9.44
C ASP A 19 8.10 1.70 -8.68
N ASN A 20 8.04 1.53 -7.37
CA ASN A 20 9.23 1.55 -6.54
C ASN A 20 9.79 0.16 -6.28
N GLY A 21 9.32 -0.81 -7.03
CA GLY A 21 9.88 -2.16 -6.96
C GLY A 21 9.30 -3.04 -5.88
N LEU A 22 8.22 -2.61 -5.25
CA LEU A 22 7.59 -3.38 -4.19
C LEU A 22 6.35 -4.07 -4.73
N ARG A 23 6.26 -5.37 -4.48
CA ARG A 23 5.14 -6.16 -4.98
C ARG A 23 4.30 -6.70 -3.84
N TYR A 24 3.02 -6.85 -4.10
CA TYR A 24 2.12 -7.42 -3.09
C TYR A 24 2.29 -8.94 -3.04
N LYS A 25 1.92 -9.49 -1.91
CA LYS A 25 1.97 -10.93 -1.71
C LYS A 25 0.75 -11.62 -2.30
N LEU A 26 -0.40 -11.01 -2.11
CA LEU A 26 -1.61 -11.55 -2.69
C LEU A 26 -2.63 -10.43 -2.87
N ALA A 27 -3.60 -10.69 -3.71
CA ALA A 27 -4.72 -9.80 -3.92
C ALA A 27 -5.98 -10.54 -3.51
N ALA A 28 -6.90 -9.83 -2.89
CA ALA A 28 -8.14 -10.43 -2.44
C ALA A 28 -9.26 -9.44 -2.56
N LYS A 29 -10.47 -9.94 -2.38
CA LYS A 29 -11.66 -9.13 -2.47
C LYS A 29 -12.42 -9.22 -1.16
N ASN A 30 -12.80 -8.07 -0.65
CA ASN A 30 -13.58 -8.03 0.57
C ASN A 30 -15.00 -8.42 0.27
N PRO A 31 -15.50 -9.52 0.84
CA PRO A 31 -16.86 -9.97 0.51
C PRO A 31 -17.95 -9.02 0.98
N ASN A 32 -17.68 -8.20 1.98
CA ASN A 32 -18.68 -7.29 2.48
C ASN A 32 -18.85 -6.05 1.63
N SER A 33 -17.77 -5.56 1.07
CA SER A 33 -17.80 -4.31 0.33
C SER A 33 -17.44 -4.49 -1.14
N ASP A 34 -17.09 -5.71 -1.52
CA ASP A 34 -16.71 -5.98 -2.91
C ASP A 34 -15.47 -5.22 -3.36
N SER A 35 -14.72 -4.71 -2.42
CA SER A 35 -13.53 -3.94 -2.72
C SER A 35 -12.31 -4.82 -2.83
N LEU A 36 -11.51 -4.57 -3.84
CA LEU A 36 -10.24 -5.26 -3.97
C LEU A 36 -9.22 -4.66 -3.04
N PHE A 37 -8.36 -5.51 -2.52
CA PHE A 37 -7.23 -5.02 -1.73
C PHE A 37 -6.03 -5.92 -1.97
N TRP A 38 -4.87 -5.37 -1.69
CA TRP A 38 -3.61 -6.07 -1.90
C TRP A 38 -2.86 -6.15 -0.59
N VAL A 39 -2.28 -7.31 -0.31
CA VAL A 39 -1.61 -7.55 0.96
C VAL A 39 -0.11 -7.54 0.74
N TYR A 40 0.59 -6.74 1.54
CA TYR A 40 2.03 -6.61 1.49
C TYR A 40 2.62 -7.06 2.81
N VAL A 41 3.85 -7.55 2.75
CA VAL A 41 4.60 -7.76 3.98
C VAL A 41 5.13 -6.42 4.43
N LYS A 42 4.81 -6.04 5.66
CA LYS A 42 5.24 -4.76 6.19
C LYS A 42 6.68 -4.87 6.65
N ASP A 43 7.57 -4.23 5.92
CA ASP A 43 8.99 -4.21 6.23
C ASP A 43 9.49 -2.78 6.14
N GLU A 44 10.80 -2.62 6.28
CA GLU A 44 11.39 -1.29 6.27
C GLU A 44 11.13 -0.56 4.96
N LYS A 45 11.22 -1.29 3.88
CA LYS A 45 11.02 -0.67 2.57
C LYS A 45 9.59 -0.17 2.43
N LEU A 46 8.64 -0.97 2.85
CA LEU A 46 7.24 -0.56 2.78
C LEU A 46 6.99 0.63 3.68
N ASP A 47 7.53 0.58 4.89
CA ASP A 47 7.40 1.69 5.83
C ASP A 47 7.91 2.98 5.22
N LYS A 48 9.06 2.91 4.59
CA LYS A 48 9.67 4.08 3.98
C LYS A 48 8.80 4.62 2.86
N LEU A 49 8.30 3.73 2.02
CA LEU A 49 7.46 4.14 0.90
C LEU A 49 6.14 4.71 1.37
N LEU A 50 5.57 4.14 2.43
CA LEU A 50 4.33 4.67 2.97
C LEU A 50 4.53 6.05 3.56
N SER A 51 5.65 6.25 4.20
CA SER A 51 5.99 7.56 4.74
C SER A 51 6.10 8.58 3.63
N GLU A 52 6.80 8.22 2.58
CA GLU A 52 6.97 9.12 1.44
C GLU A 52 5.64 9.38 0.76
N TRP A 53 4.83 8.36 0.65
CA TRP A 53 3.52 8.51 0.05
C TRP A 53 2.67 9.49 0.83
N SER A 54 2.71 9.36 2.14
CA SER A 54 1.95 10.27 3.00
C SER A 54 2.40 11.72 2.83
N MET A 55 3.70 11.91 2.74
CA MET A 55 4.24 13.25 2.55
C MET A 55 3.84 13.83 1.20
N ASN A 56 3.93 13.02 0.17
CA ASN A 56 3.56 13.47 -1.17
C ASN A 56 2.07 13.79 -1.24
N LYS A 57 1.27 12.94 -0.61
CA LYS A 57 -0.16 13.16 -0.62
C LYS A 57 -0.51 14.45 0.08
N LYS A 58 0.17 14.72 1.18
CA LYS A 58 -0.04 15.93 1.91
C LYS A 58 0.26 17.16 1.06
N THR A 59 1.34 17.07 0.32
CA THR A 59 1.72 18.13 -0.58
C THR A 59 0.67 18.32 -1.67
N SER A 60 0.20 17.21 -2.19
CA SER A 60 -0.79 17.24 -3.27
C SER A 60 -2.10 17.86 -2.82
N THR A 61 -2.47 17.61 -1.59
CA THR A 61 -3.76 18.07 -1.10
C THR A 61 -3.85 19.57 -1.03
N ASN A 62 -2.74 20.20 -1.11
CA ASN A 62 -2.71 21.66 -1.01
C ASN A 62 -3.14 22.37 -2.25
N GLN A 63 -3.39 21.62 -3.26
CA GLN A 63 -3.79 22.27 -4.49
C GLN A 63 -5.14 22.80 -4.47
#